data_7dbd59fff14a7f0400fa7cce3a822033
#
_entry.id   7dbd59fff14a7f0400fa7cce3a822033
#
_cell.length_a   1.000
_cell.length_b   1.000
_cell.length_c   1.000
_cell.angle_alpha   90.00
_cell.angle_beta   90.00
_cell.angle_gamma   90.00
#
_symmetry.space_group_name_H-M   'P 1'
#
loop_
_entity.id
_entity.type
_entity.pdbx_description
1 polymer ?
#
loop_
_entity_poly.entity_id
_entity_poly.type
_entity_poly.pdbx_seq_one_letter_code
_entity_poly.pdbx_strand_id
1 'polypeptide(L)'
;METQYETLAWQKSKKQTYDYIHLYEYIIPKIVKEEDPEKFYWPSSPSSGGNYENSNAENVGDTHYWGVWHGSEPFTAYRSHHYRFLSEFGFQSFPSLQ
;
A
#
# COMPACT_ATOMS: atom_id res chain seq x y z
N MET A 1 14.34 31.54 4.30
CA MET A 1 13.19 31.23 3.42
C MET A 1 13.04 29.76 3.14
N GLU A 2 14.11 29.05 2.94
CA GLU A 2 14.07 27.58 2.71
C GLU A 2 13.47 26.83 3.89
N THR A 3 13.84 27.21 5.12
CA THR A 3 13.33 26.60 6.34
C THR A 3 11.82 26.70 6.52
N GLN A 4 11.19 27.77 6.04
CA GLN A 4 9.72 27.90 6.13
C GLN A 4 9.01 26.97 5.16
N TYR A 5 9.53 26.79 3.96
CA TYR A 5 8.96 25.85 2.99
C TYR A 5 9.09 24.41 3.45
N GLU A 6 10.25 24.05 4.00
CA GLU A 6 10.48 22.71 4.55
C GLU A 6 9.52 22.42 5.71
N THR A 7 9.32 23.39 6.62
CA THR A 7 8.41 23.23 7.76
C THR A 7 6.97 23.06 7.30
N LEU A 8 6.52 23.87 6.33
CA LEU A 8 5.16 23.76 5.79
C LEU A 8 4.95 22.45 5.04
N ALA A 9 5.93 22.04 4.23
CA ALA A 9 5.85 20.75 3.51
C ALA A 9 5.80 19.59 4.49
N TRP A 10 6.60 19.63 5.56
CA TRP A 10 6.61 18.60 6.59
C TRP A 10 5.28 18.51 7.34
N GLN A 11 4.70 19.67 7.73
CA GLN A 11 3.41 19.73 8.40
C GLN A 11 2.29 19.20 7.51
N LYS A 12 2.31 19.57 6.23
CA LYS A 12 1.32 19.10 5.26
C LYS A 12 1.41 17.60 5.06
N SER A 13 2.60 17.05 4.93
CA SER A 13 2.82 15.60 4.79
C SER A 13 2.34 14.85 6.03
N LYS A 14 2.62 15.37 7.22
CA LYS A 14 2.20 14.78 8.48
C LYS A 14 0.68 14.79 8.63
N LYS A 15 0.03 15.88 8.23
CA LYS A 15 -1.43 15.99 8.22
C LYS A 15 -2.05 14.99 7.24
N GLN A 16 -1.48 14.84 6.05
CA GLN A 16 -1.96 13.88 5.06
C GLN A 16 -1.85 12.45 5.58
N THR A 17 -0.74 12.11 6.23
CA THR A 17 -0.56 10.78 6.84
C THR A 17 -1.59 10.55 7.95
N TYR A 18 -1.80 11.53 8.81
CA TYR A 18 -2.80 11.45 9.88
C TYR A 18 -4.22 11.27 9.31
N ASP A 19 -4.58 12.07 8.31
CA ASP A 19 -5.91 11.99 7.69
C ASP A 19 -6.13 10.62 7.01
N TYR A 20 -5.10 10.09 6.37
CA TYR A 20 -5.13 8.76 5.76
C TYR A 20 -5.37 7.67 6.82
N ILE A 21 -4.59 7.69 7.90
CA ILE A 21 -4.73 6.72 8.99
C ILE A 21 -6.11 6.85 9.62
N HIS A 22 -6.57 8.08 9.90
CA HIS A 22 -7.86 8.32 10.51
C HIS A 22 -9.01 7.75 9.65
N LEU A 23 -8.97 8.00 8.35
CA LEU A 23 -10.01 7.52 7.44
C LEU A 23 -10.00 5.99 7.30
N TYR A 24 -8.84 5.41 6.99
CA TYR A 24 -8.75 4.00 6.64
C TYR A 24 -8.61 3.05 7.84
N GLU A 25 -8.10 3.53 8.96
CA GLU A 25 -7.87 2.67 10.12
C GLU A 25 -8.86 2.91 11.28
N TYR A 26 -9.63 4.01 11.25
CA TYR A 26 -10.62 4.33 12.29
C TYR A 26 -12.03 4.50 11.74
N ILE A 27 -12.25 5.40 10.79
CA ILE A 27 -13.60 5.71 10.31
C ILE A 27 -14.20 4.54 9.54
N ILE A 28 -13.53 4.07 8.49
CA ILE A 28 -14.06 3.00 7.64
C ILE A 28 -14.19 1.68 8.41
N PRO A 29 -13.18 1.24 9.20
CA PRO A 29 -13.34 0.01 9.98
C PRO A 29 -14.50 0.07 10.96
N LYS A 30 -14.75 1.23 11.57
CA LYS A 30 -15.89 1.40 12.48
C LYS A 30 -17.21 1.17 11.77
N ILE A 31 -17.37 1.74 10.58
CA ILE A 31 -18.58 1.58 9.76
C ILE A 31 -18.74 0.12 9.32
N VAL A 32 -17.66 -0.49 8.84
CA VAL A 32 -17.67 -1.90 8.42
C VAL A 32 -18.08 -2.80 9.58
N LYS A 33 -17.55 -2.55 10.77
CA LYS A 33 -17.89 -3.34 11.98
C LYS A 33 -19.34 -3.17 12.38
N GLU A 34 -19.91 -1.97 12.22
CA GLU A 34 -21.32 -1.71 12.52
C GLU A 34 -22.26 -2.36 11.52
N GLU A 35 -21.92 -2.29 10.22
CA GLU A 35 -22.77 -2.79 9.13
C GLU A 35 -22.60 -4.29 8.86
N ASP A 36 -21.39 -4.81 9.00
CA ASP A 36 -21.07 -6.22 8.75
C ASP A 36 -19.95 -6.67 9.68
N PRO A 37 -20.26 -7.02 10.95
CA PRO A 37 -19.24 -7.28 11.98
C PRO A 37 -18.34 -8.49 11.69
N GLU A 38 -18.73 -9.38 10.81
CA GLU A 38 -17.94 -10.57 10.47
C GLU A 38 -17.02 -10.33 9.27
N LYS A 39 -17.15 -9.17 8.61
CA LYS A 39 -16.34 -8.86 7.43
C LYS A 39 -14.91 -8.56 7.81
N PHE A 40 -13.96 -9.24 7.16
CA PHE A 40 -12.55 -8.92 7.26
C PHE A 40 -12.28 -7.57 6.62
N TYR A 41 -11.53 -6.71 7.32
CA TYR A 41 -11.13 -5.40 6.80
C TYR A 41 -9.61 -5.28 6.82
N TRP A 42 -9.04 -4.92 5.67
CA TRP A 42 -7.62 -4.62 5.52
C TRP A 42 -7.46 -3.14 5.19
N PRO A 43 -6.62 -2.36 5.93
CA PRO A 43 -6.67 -0.90 5.87
C PRO A 43 -6.28 -0.29 4.53
N SER A 44 -5.40 -0.92 3.76
CA SER A 44 -5.00 -0.42 2.44
C SER A 44 -4.26 -1.49 1.67
N SER A 45 -3.95 -1.19 0.41
CA SER A 45 -3.12 -2.05 -0.43
C SER A 45 -2.10 -1.18 -1.18
N PRO A 46 -0.79 -1.37 -0.98
CA PRO A 46 -0.18 -2.35 -0.07
C PRO A 46 -0.23 -1.88 1.39
N SER A 47 -0.14 -2.83 2.32
CA SER A 47 -0.08 -2.51 3.74
C SER A 47 0.63 -3.59 4.53
N SER A 48 1.31 -3.18 5.60
CA SER A 48 1.90 -4.11 6.57
C SER A 48 0.94 -4.44 7.73
N GLY A 49 -0.23 -3.82 7.76
CA GLY A 49 -1.23 -4.05 8.79
C GLY A 49 -1.75 -2.81 9.48
N GLY A 50 -1.12 -1.65 9.29
CA GLY A 50 -1.57 -0.39 9.85
C GLY A 50 -0.47 0.60 10.16
N ASN A 51 -0.87 1.79 10.62
CA ASN A 51 -0.02 2.92 10.97
C ASN A 51 0.88 3.43 9.83
N TYR A 52 0.64 3.04 8.61
CA TYR A 52 1.45 3.44 7.47
C TYR A 52 2.92 3.02 7.61
N GLU A 53 3.18 1.96 8.39
CA GLU A 53 4.54 1.46 8.62
C GLU A 53 4.88 0.34 7.65
N ASN A 54 6.06 0.42 7.04
CA ASN A 54 6.60 -0.61 6.15
C ASN A 54 5.60 -1.09 5.10
N SER A 55 4.73 -0.19 4.63
CA SER A 55 3.85 -0.50 3.51
C SER A 55 4.70 -0.87 2.30
N ASN A 56 4.32 -1.90 1.58
CA ASN A 56 5.07 -2.47 0.47
C ASN A 56 6.32 -3.28 0.87
N ALA A 57 6.44 -3.70 2.13
CA ALA A 57 7.49 -4.62 2.54
C ALA A 57 7.21 -6.03 2.00
N GLU A 58 8.26 -6.76 1.62
CA GLU A 58 8.12 -8.07 0.97
C GLU A 58 7.60 -9.16 1.91
N ASN A 59 7.83 -9.03 3.21
CA ASN A 59 7.58 -10.10 4.17
C ASN A 59 6.37 -9.87 5.08
N VAL A 60 5.65 -8.75 4.93
CA VAL A 60 4.53 -8.40 5.79
C VAL A 60 3.38 -7.85 4.95
N GLY A 61 2.18 -8.41 5.15
CA GLY A 61 1.00 -7.95 4.43
C GLY A 61 1.06 -8.24 2.94
N ASP A 62 0.53 -7.32 2.16
CA ASP A 62 0.59 -7.39 0.71
C ASP A 62 1.57 -6.37 0.13
N THR A 63 2.03 -6.62 -1.08
CA THR A 63 3.05 -5.83 -1.74
C THR A 63 2.64 -5.54 -3.18
N HIS A 64 2.99 -4.36 -3.68
CA HIS A 64 2.88 -3.99 -5.08
C HIS A 64 4.28 -3.93 -5.70
N TYR A 65 4.48 -4.56 -6.84
CA TYR A 65 5.76 -4.52 -7.55
C TYR A 65 5.55 -4.21 -9.03
N TRP A 66 5.99 -3.04 -9.44
CA TRP A 66 5.87 -2.55 -10.80
C TRP A 66 7.22 -2.34 -11.49
N GLY A 67 8.28 -2.94 -10.98
CA GLY A 67 9.60 -2.90 -11.60
C GLY A 67 9.61 -3.47 -13.01
N VAL A 68 8.93 -4.59 -13.20
CA VAL A 68 8.63 -5.12 -14.52
C VAL A 68 7.50 -4.29 -15.12
N TRP A 69 7.57 -3.96 -16.37
CA TRP A 69 6.71 -3.06 -17.13
C TRP A 69 7.02 -1.57 -16.84
N HIS A 70 6.50 -0.99 -15.75
CA HIS A 70 6.68 0.46 -15.49
C HIS A 70 8.13 0.82 -15.16
N GLY A 71 8.84 -0.02 -14.44
CA GLY A 71 10.23 0.19 -14.09
C GLY A 71 11.22 -0.27 -15.15
N SER A 72 10.73 -0.80 -16.28
CA SER A 72 11.54 -1.32 -17.37
C SER A 72 12.50 -2.44 -16.98
N GLU A 73 12.26 -3.13 -15.87
CA GLU A 73 13.04 -4.29 -15.46
C GLU A 73 12.64 -5.51 -16.31
N PRO A 74 13.57 -6.44 -16.54
CA PRO A 74 13.25 -7.63 -17.30
C PRO A 74 12.31 -8.55 -16.51
N PHE A 75 11.54 -9.35 -17.21
CA PHE A 75 10.62 -10.33 -16.63
C PHE A 75 11.29 -11.23 -15.59
N THR A 76 12.57 -11.55 -15.78
CA THR A 76 13.35 -12.38 -14.85
C THR A 76 13.55 -11.74 -13.48
N ALA A 77 13.27 -10.43 -13.34
CA ALA A 77 13.35 -9.76 -12.04
C ALA A 77 12.42 -10.39 -11.00
N TYR A 78 11.30 -10.98 -11.42
CA TYR A 78 10.40 -11.70 -10.50
C TYR A 78 11.08 -12.86 -9.76
N ARG A 79 12.14 -13.41 -10.31
CA ARG A 79 12.87 -14.53 -9.68
C ARG A 79 13.72 -14.10 -8.50
N SER A 80 14.07 -12.82 -8.41
CA SER A 80 14.91 -12.29 -7.34
C SER A 80 14.12 -11.73 -6.16
N HIS A 81 12.80 -11.63 -6.29
CA HIS A 81 11.92 -11.11 -5.24
C HIS A 81 11.02 -12.22 -4.70
N HIS A 82 10.93 -12.32 -3.38
CA HIS A 82 10.12 -13.32 -2.71
C HIS A 82 9.14 -12.63 -1.76
N TYR A 83 7.96 -12.34 -2.28
CA TYR A 83 6.92 -11.65 -1.54
C TYR A 83 6.05 -12.63 -0.77
N ARG A 84 5.57 -12.19 0.39
CA ARG A 84 4.57 -12.94 1.11
C ARG A 84 3.25 -13.01 0.34
N PHE A 85 2.81 -11.88 -0.19
CA PHE A 85 1.63 -11.78 -1.04
C PHE A 85 1.79 -10.60 -1.98
N LEU A 86 1.85 -10.88 -3.25
CA LEU A 86 1.99 -9.86 -4.30
C LEU A 86 0.62 -9.59 -4.90
N SER A 87 -0.03 -8.51 -4.44
CA SER A 87 -1.40 -8.17 -4.85
C SER A 87 -1.47 -7.42 -6.18
N GLU A 88 -0.40 -6.70 -6.53
CA GLU A 88 -0.26 -6.06 -7.83
C GLU A 88 1.14 -6.24 -8.39
N PHE A 89 1.22 -6.46 -9.69
CA PHE A 89 2.51 -6.59 -10.37
C PHE A 89 2.39 -6.16 -11.84
N GLY A 90 3.52 -5.96 -12.48
CA GLY A 90 3.61 -5.36 -13.79
C GLY A 90 3.28 -6.29 -14.95
N PHE A 91 1.99 -6.39 -15.30
CA PHE A 91 1.51 -7.06 -16.51
C PHE A 91 0.34 -6.27 -17.10
N GLN A 92 0.18 -6.36 -18.43
CA GLN A 92 -0.92 -5.69 -19.13
C GLN A 92 -2.29 -6.28 -18.78
N SER A 93 -2.33 -7.57 -18.54
CA SER A 93 -3.57 -8.29 -18.30
C SER A 93 -3.27 -9.61 -17.60
N PHE A 94 -4.30 -10.27 -17.14
CA PHE A 94 -4.17 -11.62 -16.63
C PHE A 94 -3.72 -12.57 -17.74
N PRO A 95 -2.91 -13.59 -17.41
CA PRO A 95 -2.58 -14.62 -18.39
C PRO A 95 -3.83 -15.38 -18.81
N SER A 96 -3.86 -15.84 -20.06
CA SER A 96 -4.98 -16.63 -20.54
C SER A 96 -5.01 -18.00 -19.83
N LEU A 97 -6.21 -18.45 -19.54
CA LEU A 97 -6.41 -19.81 -19.04
C LEU A 97 -6.17 -20.80 -20.18
N GLN A 98 -5.23 -21.70 -19.97
CA GLN A 98 -4.96 -22.79 -20.91
C GLN A 98 -5.12 -24.12 -20.23
#